data_9a08b33fb1f60d8a653d7be8ac684c16
#
_entry.id   9a08b33fb1f60d8a653d7be8ac684c16
#
_cell.length_a   1.000
_cell.length_b   1.000
_cell.length_c   1.000
_cell.angle_alpha   90.00
_cell.angle_beta   90.00
_cell.angle_gamma   90.00
#
_symmetry.space_group_name_H-M   'P 1'
#
loop_
_entity.id
_entity.type
_entity.pdbx_description
1 polymer ?
#
loop_
_entity_poly.entity_id
_entity_poly.type
_entity_poly.pdbx_seq_one_letter_code
_entity_poly.pdbx_strand_id
1 'polypeptide(L)' 'ITAQNALKDYPYTNLREKFSLLVMKSKFELAQQSVEEKKLERYQDAEDECYGFINEYPDSKDKATAEKFISKCKNYIKD' A
#
# COMPACT_ATOMS: atom_id res chain seq x y z
N ILE A 1 31.95 10.10 6.19
CA ILE A 1 31.10 10.36 7.35
C ILE A 1 29.73 10.82 6.92
N THR A 2 29.71 11.74 6.00
CA THR A 2 28.47 12.24 5.46
C THR A 2 27.68 11.10 4.83
N ALA A 3 28.38 10.25 4.11
CA ALA A 3 27.72 9.11 3.48
C ALA A 3 27.12 8.19 4.52
N GLN A 4 27.81 8.03 5.64
CA GLN A 4 27.30 7.19 6.70
C GLN A 4 26.04 7.78 7.30
N ASN A 5 26.02 9.08 7.44
CA ASN A 5 24.83 9.75 7.95
C ASN A 5 23.66 9.56 7.00
N ALA A 6 23.95 9.65 5.73
CA ALA A 6 22.91 9.44 4.72
C ALA A 6 22.36 8.03 4.83
N LEU A 7 23.24 7.06 5.05
CA LEU A 7 22.80 5.68 5.19
C LEU A 7 21.92 5.50 6.40
N LYS A 8 22.25 6.21 7.47
CA LYS A 8 21.42 6.17 8.66
C LYS A 8 20.07 6.79 8.40
N ASP A 9 20.07 7.86 7.65
CA ASP A 9 18.83 8.55 7.34
C ASP A 9 17.95 7.75 6.42
N TYR A 10 18.55 6.85 5.64
CA TYR A 10 17.81 6.04 4.69
C TYR A 10 18.01 4.57 5.00
N PRO A 11 17.43 4.12 6.10
CA PRO A 11 17.56 2.72 6.45
C PRO A 11 16.78 1.84 5.47
N TYR A 12 17.03 0.55 5.57
CA TYR A 12 16.28 -0.41 4.77
C TYR A 12 14.79 -0.24 4.93
N THR A 13 14.39 0.17 6.12
CA THR A 13 12.98 0.38 6.41
C THR A 13 12.35 1.33 5.41
N ASN A 14 13.07 2.39 5.08
CA ASN A 14 12.57 3.39 4.15
C ASN A 14 12.36 2.79 2.76
N LEU A 15 13.30 1.97 2.31
CA LEU A 15 13.17 1.33 1.01
C LEU A 15 12.02 0.34 1.01
N ARG A 16 11.87 -0.40 2.09
CA ARG A 16 10.78 -1.36 2.20
C ARG A 16 9.44 -0.67 2.21
N GLU A 17 9.39 0.46 2.86
CA GLU A 17 8.17 1.25 2.91
C GLU A 17 7.76 1.68 1.50
N LYS A 18 8.70 2.18 0.74
CA LYS A 18 8.42 2.60 -0.62
C LYS A 18 8.01 1.42 -1.49
N PHE A 19 8.67 0.30 -1.31
CA PHE A 19 8.36 -0.89 -2.07
C PHE A 19 6.94 -1.38 -1.73
N SER A 20 6.61 -1.38 -0.46
CA SER A 20 5.28 -1.79 -0.03
C SER A 20 4.22 -0.87 -0.60
N LEU A 21 4.52 0.43 -0.63
CA LEU A 21 3.59 1.39 -1.20
C LEU A 21 3.37 1.10 -2.69
N LEU A 22 4.45 0.80 -3.39
CA LEU A 22 4.35 0.50 -4.80
C LEU A 22 3.52 -0.75 -5.05
N VAL A 23 3.75 -1.78 -4.25
CA VAL A 23 2.97 -3.01 -4.37
C VAL A 23 1.50 -2.74 -4.11
N MET A 24 1.22 -1.94 -3.09
CA MET A 24 -0.14 -1.58 -2.75
C MET A 24 -0.83 -0.89 -3.92
N LYS A 25 -0.16 0.06 -4.52
CA LYS A 25 -0.71 0.78 -5.66
C LYS A 25 -0.91 -0.14 -6.84
N SER A 26 0.06 -1.00 -7.09
CA SER A 26 -0.03 -1.93 -8.21
C SER A 26 -1.22 -2.86 -8.05
N LYS A 27 -1.42 -3.37 -6.86
CA LYS A 27 -2.55 -4.27 -6.62
C LYS A 27 -3.88 -3.54 -6.79
N PHE A 28 -3.93 -2.30 -6.36
CA PHE A 28 -5.15 -1.53 -6.50
C PHE A 28 -5.46 -1.28 -7.98
N GLU A 29 -4.45 -0.91 -8.74
CA GLU A 29 -4.64 -0.69 -10.17
C GLU A 29 -5.03 -1.97 -10.87
N LEU A 30 -4.42 -3.06 -10.48
CA LEU A 30 -4.76 -4.35 -11.07
C LEU A 30 -6.22 -4.68 -10.79
N ALA A 31 -6.68 -4.38 -9.60
CA ALA A 31 -8.08 -4.62 -9.24
C ALA A 31 -9.00 -3.82 -10.15
N GLN A 32 -8.64 -2.57 -10.41
CA GLN A 32 -9.46 -1.72 -11.27
C GLN A 32 -9.54 -2.24 -12.69
N GLN A 33 -8.49 -2.88 -13.15
CA GLN A 33 -8.42 -3.38 -14.52
C GLN A 33 -8.92 -4.80 -14.65
N SER A 34 -9.20 -5.46 -13.56
CA SER A 34 -9.63 -6.85 -13.59
C SER A 34 -11.08 -6.96 -14.07
N VAL A 35 -11.42 -8.15 -14.55
CA VAL A 35 -12.80 -8.40 -14.94
C VAL A 35 -13.67 -8.44 -13.69
N GLU A 36 -14.97 -8.23 -13.91
CA GLU A 36 -15.92 -8.12 -12.80
C GLU A 36 -15.83 -9.32 -11.86
N GLU A 37 -15.71 -10.49 -12.43
CA GLU A 37 -15.70 -11.71 -11.62
C GLU A 37 -14.52 -11.75 -10.65
N LYS A 38 -13.40 -11.18 -11.05
CA LYS A 38 -12.21 -11.20 -10.23
C LYS A 38 -11.95 -9.88 -9.51
N LYS A 39 -12.71 -8.87 -9.86
CA LYS A 39 -12.50 -7.55 -9.33
C LYS A 39 -12.68 -7.51 -7.82
N LEU A 40 -13.74 -8.14 -7.34
CA LEU A 40 -14.00 -8.17 -5.90
C LEU A 40 -12.84 -8.80 -5.15
N GLU A 41 -12.40 -9.94 -5.63
CA GLU A 41 -11.29 -10.66 -5.01
C GLU A 41 -10.03 -9.81 -4.99
N ARG A 42 -9.78 -9.13 -6.10
CA ARG A 42 -8.58 -8.31 -6.21
C ARG A 42 -8.66 -7.06 -5.34
N TYR A 43 -9.85 -6.50 -5.20
CA TYR A 43 -10.00 -5.36 -4.30
C TYR A 43 -9.80 -5.78 -2.86
N GLN A 44 -10.24 -6.96 -2.50
CA GLN A 44 -9.99 -7.48 -1.16
C GLN A 44 -8.50 -7.68 -0.92
N ASP A 45 -7.80 -8.16 -1.94
CA ASP A 45 -6.37 -8.35 -1.87
C ASP A 45 -5.66 -7.01 -1.66
N ALA A 46 -6.08 -6.00 -2.41
CA ALA A 46 -5.50 -4.68 -2.28
C ALA A 46 -5.77 -4.09 -0.91
N GLU A 47 -6.96 -4.32 -0.41
CA GLU A 47 -7.32 -3.84 0.93
C GLU A 47 -6.44 -4.47 1.99
N ASP A 48 -6.23 -5.76 1.88
CA ASP A 48 -5.35 -6.47 2.81
C ASP A 48 -3.95 -5.89 2.78
N GLU A 49 -3.48 -5.60 1.58
CA GLU A 49 -2.15 -5.02 1.43
C GLU A 49 -2.07 -3.68 2.10
N CYS A 50 -3.11 -2.88 1.97
CA CYS A 50 -3.15 -1.57 2.61
C CYS A 50 -3.12 -1.69 4.13
N TYR A 51 -3.88 -2.61 4.67
CA TYR A 51 -3.87 -2.83 6.11
C TYR A 51 -2.49 -3.29 6.57
N GLY A 52 -1.87 -4.15 5.81
CA GLY A 52 -0.53 -4.60 6.13
C GLY A 52 0.45 -3.44 6.16
N PHE A 53 0.33 -2.55 5.20
CA PHE A 53 1.18 -1.38 5.13
C PHE A 53 1.01 -0.50 6.37
N ILE A 54 -0.22 -0.22 6.72
CA ILE A 54 -0.51 0.62 7.88
C ILE A 54 -0.01 -0.05 9.16
N ASN A 55 -0.20 -1.34 9.24
CA ASN A 55 0.21 -2.08 10.43
C ASN A 55 1.72 -2.08 10.58
N GLU A 56 2.42 -2.19 9.47
CA GLU A 56 3.88 -2.23 9.50
C GLU A 56 4.49 -0.85 9.65
N TYR A 57 3.86 0.16 9.07
CA TYR A 57 4.38 1.52 9.08
C TYR A 57 3.32 2.49 9.60
N PRO A 58 2.97 2.37 10.88
CA PRO A 58 1.88 3.20 11.42
C PRO A 58 2.19 4.69 11.43
N ASP A 59 3.47 5.04 11.43
CA ASP A 59 3.87 6.45 11.45
C ASP A 59 4.25 6.96 10.07
N SER A 60 3.98 6.19 9.04
CA SER A 60 4.36 6.57 7.70
C SER A 60 3.52 7.73 7.19
N LYS A 61 4.16 8.57 6.40
CA LYS A 61 3.44 9.66 5.74
C LYS A 61 2.44 9.12 4.73
N ASP A 62 2.70 7.92 4.23
CA ASP A 62 1.85 7.32 3.22
C ASP A 62 0.70 6.55 3.83
N LYS A 63 0.57 6.60 5.14
CA LYS A 63 -0.55 5.97 5.81
C LYS A 63 -1.88 6.50 5.30
N ALA A 64 -1.94 7.81 5.10
CA ALA A 64 -3.15 8.43 4.57
C ALA A 64 -3.48 7.90 3.19
N THR A 65 -2.46 7.68 2.37
CA THR A 65 -2.67 7.12 1.05
C THR A 65 -3.24 5.72 1.14
N ALA A 66 -2.71 4.91 2.05
CA ALA A 66 -3.22 3.56 2.26
C ALA A 66 -4.67 3.59 2.71
N GLU A 67 -4.99 4.51 3.60
CA GLU A 67 -6.37 4.64 4.07
C GLU A 67 -7.31 5.04 2.94
N LYS A 68 -6.83 5.88 2.04
CA LYS A 68 -7.61 6.25 0.86
C LYS A 68 -7.93 5.03 0.02
N PHE A 69 -6.92 4.21 -0.22
CA PHE A 69 -7.14 3.00 -1.01
C PHE A 69 -8.09 2.05 -0.31
N ILE A 70 -7.95 1.93 1.00
CA ILE A 70 -8.84 1.08 1.78
C ILE A 70 -10.28 1.56 1.61
N SER A 71 -10.48 2.85 1.71
CA SER A 71 -11.82 3.42 1.57
C SER A 71 -12.41 3.10 0.20
N LYS A 72 -11.60 3.24 -0.84
CA LYS A 72 -12.07 2.93 -2.19
C LYS A 72 -12.39 1.45 -2.34
N CYS A 73 -11.56 0.61 -1.77
CA CYS A 73 -11.80 -0.83 -1.82
C CYS A 73 -13.10 -1.19 -1.11
N LYS A 74 -13.30 -0.61 0.05
CA LYS A 74 -14.51 -0.88 0.82
C LYS A 74 -15.76 -0.42 0.10
N ASN A 75 -15.67 0.72 -0.56
CA ASN A 75 -16.81 1.21 -1.33
C ASN A 75 -17.22 0.21 -2.41
N TYR A 76 -16.25 -0.38 -3.05
CA TYR A 76 -16.54 -1.36 -4.08
C TYR A 76 -17.06 -2.66 -3.46
N ILE A 77 -16.41 -3.11 -2.40
CA ILE A 77 -16.76 -4.39 -1.78
C ILE A 77 -18.16 -4.34 -1.18
N LYS A 78 -18.53 -3.22 -0.63
CA LYS A 78 -19.85 -3.08 -0.01
C LYS A 78 -20.96 -3.22 -1.02
N ASP A 79 -20.71 -2.79 -2.21
CA ASP A 79 -21.74 -2.88 -3.26
C ASP A 79 -21.80 -4.27 -3.84
#